data_171f81c0e221036dfada1acc2a2d23bb
#
_entry.id   171f81c0e221036dfada1acc2a2d23bb
#
_cell.length_a   1.000
_cell.length_b   1.000
_cell.length_c   1.000
_cell.angle_alpha   90.00
_cell.angle_beta   90.00
_cell.angle_gamma   90.00
#
_symmetry.space_group_name_H-M   'P 1'
#
loop_
_entity.id
_entity.type
_entity.pdbx_description
1 polymer ?
#
loop_
_entity_poly.entity_id
_entity_poly.type
_entity_poly.pdbx_seq_one_letter_code
_entity_poly.pdbx_strand_id
1 'polypeptide(L)'
;MIDGLVFPDVRECLTDLVDGTEHLDETVRMVWHLPADDYGILQGPFPIVLVYTNGGTEGFIDRVDRVTLECYAPGTQAVNTLESIKAFICGADIETAHGYLDSIKSDQVPEDIPYASDTLNKATATFTVTSRPL
;
A
#
# COMPACT_ATOMS: atom_id res chain seq x y z
N MET A 1 15.45 -19.90 -26.40
CA MET A 1 15.70 -18.67 -25.67
C MET A 1 14.86 -18.63 -24.41
N ILE A 2 15.44 -18.18 -23.35
CA ILE A 2 14.68 -18.00 -22.13
C ILE A 2 14.06 -16.61 -22.17
N ASP A 3 12.76 -16.60 -22.12
CA ASP A 3 12.05 -15.35 -21.95
C ASP A 3 12.30 -14.83 -20.54
N GLY A 4 12.22 -13.55 -20.37
CA GLY A 4 12.36 -12.94 -19.06
C GLY A 4 11.34 -13.50 -18.07
N LEU A 5 11.73 -13.58 -16.83
CA LEU A 5 10.82 -13.96 -15.76
C LEU A 5 9.77 -12.87 -15.56
N VAL A 6 8.55 -13.28 -15.31
CA VAL A 6 7.43 -12.37 -15.04
C VAL A 6 7.15 -12.39 -13.56
N PHE A 7 7.22 -11.22 -12.94
CA PHE A 7 6.92 -11.04 -11.51
C PHE A 7 5.52 -10.45 -11.34
N PRO A 8 4.86 -10.75 -10.23
CA PRO A 8 3.55 -10.17 -9.98
C PRO A 8 3.65 -8.65 -9.78
N ASP A 9 2.57 -7.93 -10.10
CA ASP A 9 2.47 -6.52 -9.78
C ASP A 9 2.15 -6.39 -8.29
N VAL A 10 3.12 -5.91 -7.52
CA VAL A 10 2.95 -5.83 -6.06
C VAL A 10 1.82 -4.88 -5.64
N ARG A 11 1.48 -3.90 -6.49
CA ARG A 11 0.33 -3.03 -6.20
C ARG A 11 -0.97 -3.81 -6.25
N GLU A 12 -1.12 -4.71 -7.22
CA GLU A 12 -2.29 -5.60 -7.29
C GLU A 12 -2.33 -6.54 -6.08
N CYS A 13 -1.19 -7.12 -5.71
CA CYS A 13 -1.09 -8.00 -4.55
C CYS A 13 -1.50 -7.27 -3.26
N LEU A 14 -0.99 -6.07 -3.04
CA LEU A 14 -1.34 -5.29 -1.87
C LEU A 14 -2.80 -4.84 -1.88
N THR A 15 -3.32 -4.50 -3.04
CA THR A 15 -4.74 -4.17 -3.18
C THR A 15 -5.62 -5.36 -2.78
N ASP A 16 -5.26 -6.58 -3.22
CA ASP A 16 -5.99 -7.79 -2.81
C ASP A 16 -5.98 -7.98 -1.30
N LEU A 17 -4.86 -7.65 -0.65
CA LEU A 17 -4.72 -7.86 0.80
C LEU A 17 -5.44 -6.80 1.62
N VAL A 18 -5.51 -5.57 1.15
CA VAL A 18 -5.92 -4.43 1.97
C VAL A 18 -7.27 -3.84 1.58
N ASP A 19 -7.56 -3.76 0.26
CA ASP A 19 -8.79 -3.12 -0.19
C ASP A 19 -10.03 -3.81 0.38
N GLY A 20 -10.91 -3.02 0.97
CA GLY A 20 -12.15 -3.54 1.56
C GLY A 20 -11.99 -4.16 2.94
N THR A 21 -10.78 -4.17 3.52
CA THR A 21 -10.58 -4.68 4.88
C THR A 21 -10.88 -3.60 5.90
N GLU A 22 -11.20 -4.03 7.13
CA GLU A 22 -11.53 -3.11 8.21
C GLU A 22 -10.31 -2.86 9.09
N HIS A 23 -10.06 -1.59 9.37
CA HIS A 23 -9.02 -1.14 10.29
C HIS A 23 -9.59 -0.03 11.16
N LEU A 24 -9.50 -0.18 12.47
CA LEU A 24 -10.06 0.78 13.44
C LEU A 24 -11.56 1.03 13.21
N ASP A 25 -12.31 -0.04 12.94
CA ASP A 25 -13.76 -0.03 12.67
C ASP A 25 -14.16 0.71 11.39
N GLU A 26 -13.20 1.01 10.52
CA GLU A 26 -13.45 1.67 9.24
C GLU A 26 -12.99 0.79 8.08
N THR A 27 -13.78 0.76 7.02
CA THR A 27 -13.41 0.04 5.80
C THR A 27 -12.43 0.86 4.97
N VAL A 28 -11.29 0.28 4.67
CA VAL A 28 -10.23 0.94 3.90
C VAL A 28 -10.48 0.75 2.40
N ARG A 29 -10.35 1.84 1.65
CA ARG A 29 -10.31 1.80 0.18
C ARG A 29 -8.87 1.97 -0.27
N MET A 30 -8.35 0.98 -1.00
CA MET A 30 -7.04 1.12 -1.64
C MET A 30 -7.22 1.52 -3.09
N VAL A 31 -6.53 2.58 -3.50
CA VAL A 31 -6.65 3.14 -4.83
C VAL A 31 -5.27 3.32 -5.44
N TRP A 32 -5.21 3.36 -6.77
CA TRP A 32 -3.99 3.66 -7.53
C TRP A 32 -3.97 5.12 -7.97
N HIS A 33 -5.13 5.78 -7.95
CA HIS A 33 -5.30 7.18 -8.28
C HIS A 33 -6.25 7.80 -7.29
N LEU A 34 -5.95 8.99 -6.80
CA LEU A 34 -6.79 9.66 -5.82
C LEU A 34 -8.11 10.11 -6.46
N PRO A 35 -9.26 9.79 -5.84
CA PRO A 35 -10.57 10.23 -6.34
C PRO A 35 -10.80 11.69 -5.95
N ALA A 36 -10.52 12.60 -6.85
CA ALA A 36 -10.70 14.03 -6.63
C ALA A 36 -11.82 14.57 -7.53
N ASP A 37 -12.50 15.62 -7.07
CA ASP A 37 -13.49 16.33 -7.88
C ASP A 37 -12.79 17.31 -8.82
N ASP A 38 -13.60 18.11 -9.56
CA ASP A 38 -13.09 19.08 -10.53
C ASP A 38 -12.22 20.17 -9.89
N TYR A 39 -12.32 20.35 -8.57
CA TYR A 39 -11.55 21.34 -7.82
C TYR A 39 -10.34 20.72 -7.10
N GLY A 40 -10.08 19.44 -7.32
CA GLY A 40 -8.97 18.74 -6.68
C GLY A 40 -9.23 18.31 -5.25
N ILE A 41 -10.49 18.36 -4.80
CA ILE A 41 -10.85 17.95 -3.44
C ILE A 41 -11.13 16.45 -3.43
N LEU A 42 -10.46 15.72 -2.51
CA LEU A 42 -10.63 14.28 -2.38
C LEU A 42 -12.06 13.93 -1.96
N GLN A 43 -12.59 12.91 -2.62
CA GLN A 43 -13.94 12.42 -2.36
C GLN A 43 -13.88 11.14 -1.54
N GLY A 44 -14.67 11.12 -0.43
CA GLY A 44 -14.77 9.93 0.42
C GLY A 44 -15.48 8.76 -0.24
N PRO A 45 -15.72 7.67 0.46
CA PRO A 45 -15.50 7.53 1.91
C PRO A 45 -14.03 7.38 2.29
N PHE A 46 -13.72 7.79 3.52
CA PHE A 46 -12.39 7.68 4.09
C PHE A 46 -12.38 6.56 5.14
N PRO A 47 -11.21 5.94 5.40
CA PRO A 47 -9.87 6.27 4.91
C PRO A 47 -9.64 5.80 3.47
N ILE A 48 -8.84 6.53 2.73
CA ILE A 48 -8.38 6.17 1.39
C ILE A 48 -6.88 5.95 1.46
N VAL A 49 -6.41 4.83 0.91
CA VAL A 49 -4.98 4.50 0.85
C VAL A 49 -4.55 4.46 -0.60
N LEU A 50 -3.64 5.34 -0.96
CA LEU A 50 -3.00 5.36 -2.28
C LEU A 50 -1.78 4.45 -2.23
N VAL A 51 -1.66 3.52 -3.18
CA VAL A 51 -0.51 2.63 -3.30
C VAL A 51 0.29 2.98 -4.54
N TYR A 52 1.62 3.06 -4.39
CA TYR A 52 2.51 3.20 -5.53
C TYR A 52 3.88 2.58 -5.21
N THR A 53 4.61 2.25 -6.28
CA THR A 53 5.94 1.66 -6.15
C THR A 53 7.01 2.73 -6.29
N ASN A 54 8.10 2.56 -5.53
CA ASN A 54 9.27 3.45 -5.56
C ASN A 54 10.44 2.81 -6.30
N GLY A 55 10.18 1.77 -7.10
CA GLY A 55 11.24 0.98 -7.70
C GLY A 55 11.73 -0.10 -6.76
N GLY A 56 12.81 -0.75 -7.13
CA GLY A 56 13.36 -1.84 -6.35
C GLY A 56 14.50 -2.49 -7.09
N THR A 57 14.82 -3.72 -6.73
CA THR A 57 15.88 -4.50 -7.36
C THR A 57 15.37 -5.87 -7.75
N GLU A 58 15.89 -6.40 -8.85
CA GLU A 58 15.51 -7.71 -9.36
C GLU A 58 16.73 -8.61 -9.38
N GLY A 59 16.64 -9.74 -8.67
CA GLY A 59 17.67 -10.76 -8.67
C GLY A 59 17.36 -11.84 -9.69
N PHE A 60 18.07 -12.96 -9.57
CA PHE A 60 17.91 -14.07 -10.49
C PHE A 60 16.56 -14.78 -10.32
N ILE A 61 16.14 -14.97 -9.08
CA ILE A 61 14.92 -15.72 -8.76
C ILE A 61 13.92 -14.95 -7.90
N ASP A 62 14.26 -13.74 -7.49
CA ASP A 62 13.37 -12.91 -6.70
C ASP A 62 13.44 -11.45 -7.12
N ARG A 63 12.45 -10.72 -6.71
CA ARG A 63 12.38 -9.28 -6.94
C ARG A 63 11.98 -8.60 -5.65
N VAL A 64 12.64 -7.49 -5.35
CA VAL A 64 12.35 -6.69 -4.17
C VAL A 64 11.84 -5.34 -4.64
N ASP A 65 10.61 -5.03 -4.30
CA ASP A 65 9.99 -3.74 -4.60
C ASP A 65 9.84 -2.92 -3.34
N ARG A 66 10.05 -1.62 -3.45
CA ARG A 66 9.68 -0.68 -2.42
C ARG A 66 8.32 -0.09 -2.76
N VAL A 67 7.41 -0.17 -1.82
CA VAL A 67 6.02 0.25 -2.02
C VAL A 67 5.67 1.27 -0.94
N THR A 68 5.08 2.38 -1.37
CA THR A 68 4.59 3.39 -0.44
C THR A 68 3.08 3.37 -0.38
N LEU A 69 2.56 3.43 0.84
CA LEU A 69 1.14 3.63 1.10
C LEU A 69 0.95 5.02 1.70
N GLU A 70 0.04 5.80 1.12
CA GLU A 70 -0.36 7.10 1.64
C GLU A 70 -1.80 7.04 2.06
N CYS A 71 -2.06 7.28 3.33
CA CYS A 71 -3.42 7.23 3.87
C CYS A 71 -3.95 8.64 4.09
N TYR A 72 -5.16 8.88 3.62
CA TYR A 72 -5.87 10.14 3.78
C TYR A 72 -7.11 9.90 4.63
N ALA A 73 -7.17 10.54 5.78
CA ALA A 73 -8.29 10.39 6.71
C ALA A 73 -8.31 11.54 7.71
N PRO A 74 -9.43 11.79 8.39
CA PRO A 74 -9.50 12.84 9.39
C PRO A 74 -8.65 12.55 10.63
N GLY A 75 -8.04 13.58 11.21
CA GLY A 75 -7.34 13.52 12.48
C GLY A 75 -6.19 12.52 12.51
N THR A 76 -6.04 11.82 13.61
CA THR A 76 -4.99 10.81 13.78
C THR A 76 -5.33 9.48 13.08
N GLN A 77 -6.50 9.37 12.48
CA GLN A 77 -6.94 8.16 11.81
C GLN A 77 -6.02 7.77 10.67
N ALA A 78 -5.41 8.73 9.97
CA ALA A 78 -4.52 8.43 8.86
C ALA A 78 -3.31 7.59 9.29
N VAL A 79 -2.56 8.05 10.28
CA VAL A 79 -1.37 7.33 10.76
C VAL A 79 -1.77 6.05 11.48
N ASN A 80 -2.83 6.06 12.26
CA ASN A 80 -3.28 4.89 12.99
C ASN A 80 -3.78 3.79 12.05
N THR A 81 -4.44 4.16 10.95
CA THR A 81 -4.86 3.20 9.93
C THR A 81 -3.66 2.52 9.29
N LEU A 82 -2.61 3.29 8.97
CA LEU A 82 -1.38 2.70 8.42
C LEU A 82 -0.67 1.79 9.43
N GLU A 83 -0.70 2.12 10.71
CA GLU A 83 -0.15 1.23 11.75
C GLU A 83 -0.91 -0.09 11.78
N SER A 84 -2.23 -0.04 11.69
CA SER A 84 -3.07 -1.23 11.64
C SER A 84 -2.81 -2.06 10.38
N ILE A 85 -2.70 -1.42 9.23
CA ILE A 85 -2.37 -2.09 7.97
C ILE A 85 -0.99 -2.74 8.06
N LYS A 86 0.00 -2.05 8.62
CA LYS A 86 1.34 -2.61 8.81
C LYS A 86 1.29 -3.91 9.61
N ALA A 87 0.57 -3.91 10.71
CA ALA A 87 0.42 -5.13 11.53
C ALA A 87 -0.30 -6.24 10.78
N PHE A 88 -1.18 -5.89 9.87
CA PHE A 88 -1.99 -6.84 9.11
C PHE A 88 -1.22 -7.50 7.96
N ILE A 89 -0.39 -6.74 7.22
CA ILE A 89 0.24 -7.24 6.00
C ILE A 89 1.69 -7.70 6.18
N CYS A 90 2.42 -7.20 7.17
CA CYS A 90 3.82 -7.60 7.35
C CYS A 90 3.93 -9.06 7.77
N GLY A 91 4.81 -9.79 7.11
CA GLY A 91 5.00 -11.21 7.37
C GLY A 91 5.70 -11.90 6.23
N ALA A 92 5.58 -13.22 6.21
CA ALA A 92 6.21 -14.09 5.21
C ALA A 92 5.18 -15.05 4.62
N ASP A 93 5.51 -15.59 3.44
CA ASP A 93 4.72 -16.62 2.76
C ASP A 93 3.26 -16.19 2.55
N ILE A 94 3.09 -15.12 1.79
CA ILE A 94 1.78 -14.48 1.62
C ILE A 94 1.24 -14.81 0.22
N GLU A 95 0.07 -15.47 0.18
CA GLU A 95 -0.64 -15.72 -1.08
C GLU A 95 -1.62 -14.59 -1.37
N THR A 96 -1.66 -14.16 -2.63
CA THR A 96 -2.65 -13.21 -3.11
C THR A 96 -3.26 -13.74 -4.40
N ALA A 97 -4.36 -13.15 -4.84
CA ALA A 97 -4.98 -13.53 -6.10
C ALA A 97 -4.07 -13.25 -7.31
N HIS A 98 -3.10 -12.37 -7.18
CA HIS A 98 -2.24 -11.93 -8.28
C HIS A 98 -0.80 -12.42 -8.17
N GLY A 99 -0.45 -13.17 -7.13
CA GLY A 99 0.88 -13.73 -6.99
C GLY A 99 1.25 -14.07 -5.57
N TYR A 100 2.41 -14.70 -5.41
CA TYR A 100 2.94 -15.11 -4.13
C TYR A 100 4.05 -14.15 -3.70
N LEU A 101 3.98 -13.70 -2.45
CA LEU A 101 4.96 -12.83 -1.86
C LEU A 101 5.75 -13.58 -0.80
N ASP A 102 7.08 -13.55 -0.91
CA ASP A 102 7.95 -14.17 0.09
C ASP A 102 7.87 -13.43 1.42
N SER A 103 7.84 -12.11 1.37
CA SER A 103 7.76 -11.31 2.59
C SER A 103 7.29 -9.89 2.29
N ILE A 104 6.68 -9.29 3.29
CA ILE A 104 6.41 -7.85 3.35
C ILE A 104 7.03 -7.36 4.65
N LYS A 105 7.93 -6.40 4.57
CA LYS A 105 8.62 -5.83 5.73
C LYS A 105 8.42 -4.33 5.77
N SER A 106 8.30 -3.77 6.96
CA SER A 106 8.24 -2.33 7.14
C SER A 106 9.63 -1.75 6.89
N ASP A 107 9.74 -0.85 5.93
CA ASP A 107 10.98 -0.13 5.62
C ASP A 107 10.98 1.24 6.31
N GLN A 108 9.86 1.94 6.23
CA GLN A 108 9.66 3.21 6.92
C GLN A 108 8.33 3.15 7.65
N VAL A 109 8.37 3.32 8.98
CA VAL A 109 7.16 3.27 9.81
C VAL A 109 6.21 4.41 9.44
N PRO A 110 4.90 4.24 9.69
CA PRO A 110 3.93 5.29 9.40
C PRO A 110 4.25 6.60 10.09
N GLU A 111 4.13 7.70 9.35
CA GLU A 111 4.32 9.05 9.90
C GLU A 111 3.36 10.03 9.24
N ASP A 112 2.98 11.06 9.98
CA ASP A 112 2.17 12.14 9.45
C ASP A 112 3.00 13.03 8.53
N ILE A 113 2.40 13.38 7.39
CA ILE A 113 3.02 14.27 6.41
C ILE A 113 2.13 15.51 6.28
N PRO A 114 2.72 16.70 6.18
CA PRO A 114 1.93 17.92 5.97
C PRO A 114 1.04 17.80 4.73
N TYR A 115 -0.23 18.16 4.90
CA TYR A 115 -1.22 18.09 3.84
C TYR A 115 -2.14 19.32 3.90
N ALA A 116 -2.32 19.96 2.75
CA ALA A 116 -3.08 21.20 2.67
C ALA A 116 -4.58 20.90 2.62
N SER A 117 -5.16 20.60 3.78
CA SER A 117 -6.59 20.34 3.93
C SER A 117 -7.04 20.78 5.33
N ASP A 118 -8.25 21.31 5.42
CA ASP A 118 -8.83 21.70 6.70
C ASP A 118 -9.39 20.50 7.48
N THR A 119 -9.68 19.39 6.81
CA THR A 119 -10.40 18.26 7.41
C THR A 119 -9.64 16.95 7.34
N LEU A 120 -8.67 16.82 6.44
CA LEU A 120 -7.94 15.57 6.20
C LEU A 120 -6.49 15.71 6.59
N ASN A 121 -5.95 14.64 7.14
CA ASN A 121 -4.52 14.46 7.34
C ASN A 121 -4.00 13.40 6.38
N LYS A 122 -2.71 13.43 6.13
CA LYS A 122 -2.02 12.47 5.29
C LYS A 122 -0.94 11.79 6.12
N ALA A 123 -0.87 10.48 6.00
CA ALA A 123 0.22 9.71 6.58
C ALA A 123 0.84 8.84 5.49
N THR A 124 2.10 8.49 5.65
CA THR A 124 2.82 7.67 4.68
C THR A 124 3.62 6.60 5.38
N ALA A 125 3.74 5.44 4.73
CA ALA A 125 4.58 4.33 5.18
C ALA A 125 5.17 3.64 3.96
N THR A 126 6.37 3.10 4.10
CA THR A 126 7.04 2.39 3.01
C THR A 126 7.33 0.96 3.44
N PHE A 127 7.15 0.04 2.50
CA PHE A 127 7.34 -1.39 2.72
C PHE A 127 8.27 -1.95 1.66
N THR A 128 9.01 -2.97 2.05
CA THR A 128 9.82 -3.78 1.14
C THR A 128 9.09 -5.09 0.91
N VAL A 129 8.77 -5.36 -0.34
CA VAL A 129 7.99 -6.53 -0.76
C VAL A 129 8.87 -7.41 -1.64
N THR A 130 9.10 -8.64 -1.20
CA THR A 130 9.88 -9.62 -1.96
C THR A 130 8.94 -10.62 -2.62
N SER A 131 9.06 -10.78 -3.93
CA SER A 131 8.21 -11.67 -4.71
C SER A 131 9.05 -12.62 -5.56
N ARG A 132 8.40 -13.70 -6.01
CA ARG A 132 8.96 -14.69 -6.95
C ARG A 132 8.25 -14.59 -8.29
N PRO A 133 8.86 -15.10 -9.37
CA PRO A 133 8.19 -15.15 -10.67
C PRO A 133 6.86 -15.91 -10.60
N LEU A 134 5.96 -15.48 -11.44
CA LEU A 134 4.67 -16.14 -11.61
C LEU A 134 4.82 -17.53 -12.21
#